data_73947eb56705d2df0308faaa1ac7e879
#
_entry.id   73947eb56705d2df0308faaa1ac7e879
#
_cell.length_a   1.000
_cell.length_b   1.000
_cell.length_c   1.000
_cell.angle_alpha   90.00
_cell.angle_beta   90.00
_cell.angle_gamma   90.00
#
_symmetry.space_group_name_H-M   'P 1'
#
loop_
_entity.id
_entity.type
_entity.pdbx_description
1 polymer ?
#
loop_
_entity_poly.entity_id
_entity_poly.type
_entity_poly.pdbx_seq_one_letter_code
_entity_poly.pdbx_strand_id
1 'polypeptide(L)'
;TWISSYDINPFDVSEAERIARLSELSERLLAADGVDHVDAHLVQVLENKYYADTAGTITTQQRVRVHPAFTAVNVDRGAGLFSSMRTLAPPAGRGWEYLVGTGWDWDAEIAELPGLLAEHAKAPSVEPGNYDLVIHPSNLWLTIHESIGHATELDRALGYEAAYAGTSFATLDLLGTLQYGSAVMNVTGDRTVEHGLATIGYDDEGVATQQFDIVRDGMFVGYQLNRQMAQANNLGGNGQGGRSNGCAFADSPGHIALQRMANVSLQPAPDGPSVDDLIGGVERGIFIKGDRSWSIDMQRFNFQFTGQQFHRIENGRLTGQVRDVAYQATTTEFWNSMETVGGPDTYLLGGAFNCGKGQPGQIAAVSHGCPAALFRGVNVLNTVAERGR
;
A
#
# COMPACT_ATOMS: atom_id res chain seq x y z
N THR A 1 -17.87 -14.16 -17.31
CA THR A 1 -17.93 -12.68 -17.26
C THR A 1 -17.80 -12.21 -15.82
N TRP A 2 -17.01 -11.16 -15.60
CA TRP A 2 -16.87 -10.49 -14.31
C TRP A 2 -16.84 -8.97 -14.50
N ILE A 3 -17.44 -8.23 -13.57
CA ILE A 3 -17.47 -6.76 -13.55
C ILE A 3 -17.15 -6.30 -12.14
N SER A 4 -16.26 -5.32 -11.99
CA SER A 4 -15.94 -4.72 -10.68
C SER A 4 -17.16 -3.98 -10.11
N SER A 5 -17.23 -3.93 -8.78
CA SER A 5 -18.30 -3.21 -8.08
C SER A 5 -18.04 -1.70 -8.17
N TYR A 6 -18.98 -0.93 -8.75
CA TYR A 6 -19.02 0.53 -8.75
C TYR A 6 -20.45 1.00 -8.97
N ASP A 7 -20.78 2.19 -8.44
CA ASP A 7 -22.15 2.73 -8.55
C ASP A 7 -22.31 3.65 -9.77
N ILE A 8 -21.29 4.49 -10.03
CA ILE A 8 -21.32 5.49 -11.10
C ILE A 8 -20.10 5.32 -11.99
N ASN A 9 -20.33 4.97 -13.26
CA ASN A 9 -19.22 4.90 -14.22
C ASN A 9 -18.59 6.31 -14.38
N PRO A 10 -17.30 6.47 -14.08
CA PRO A 10 -16.65 7.77 -14.12
C PRO A 10 -16.57 8.38 -15.52
N PHE A 11 -16.71 7.58 -16.57
CA PHE A 11 -16.69 8.03 -17.97
C PHE A 11 -18.08 8.51 -18.46
N ASP A 12 -19.15 8.23 -17.72
CA ASP A 12 -20.47 8.79 -17.97
C ASP A 12 -20.66 10.18 -17.33
N VAL A 13 -19.72 10.59 -16.46
CA VAL A 13 -19.68 11.92 -15.84
C VAL A 13 -19.00 12.90 -16.78
N SER A 14 -19.62 14.05 -17.01
CA SER A 14 -19.06 15.06 -17.92
C SER A 14 -17.70 15.61 -17.44
N GLU A 15 -16.84 15.99 -18.36
CA GLU A 15 -15.55 16.62 -18.03
C GLU A 15 -15.73 17.88 -17.18
N ALA A 16 -16.76 18.68 -17.50
CA ALA A 16 -17.08 19.90 -16.75
C ALA A 16 -17.44 19.60 -15.28
N GLU A 17 -18.19 18.54 -15.03
CA GLU A 17 -18.56 18.13 -13.66
C GLU A 17 -17.34 17.59 -12.89
N ARG A 18 -16.49 16.80 -13.55
CA ARG A 18 -15.24 16.30 -12.96
C ARG A 18 -14.30 17.46 -12.57
N ILE A 19 -14.12 18.41 -13.47
CA ILE A 19 -13.31 19.63 -13.21
C ILE A 19 -13.93 20.45 -12.09
N ALA A 20 -15.26 20.67 -12.10
CA ALA A 20 -15.94 21.46 -11.07
C ALA A 20 -15.74 20.85 -9.67
N ARG A 21 -15.82 19.52 -9.53
CA ARG A 21 -15.59 18.87 -8.23
C ARG A 21 -14.14 18.97 -7.76
N LEU A 22 -13.17 18.79 -8.64
CA LEU A 22 -11.75 18.99 -8.31
C LEU A 22 -11.45 20.43 -7.92
N SER A 23 -12.00 21.40 -8.67
CA SER A 23 -11.85 22.82 -8.38
C SER A 23 -12.46 23.21 -7.04
N GLU A 24 -13.66 22.75 -6.72
CA GLU A 24 -14.33 22.99 -5.44
C GLU A 24 -13.45 22.58 -4.25
N LEU A 25 -12.96 21.34 -4.25
CA LEU A 25 -12.10 20.84 -3.16
C LEU A 25 -10.75 21.57 -3.11
N SER A 26 -10.17 21.92 -4.27
CA SER A 26 -8.94 22.68 -4.35
C SER A 26 -9.09 24.12 -3.83
N GLU A 27 -10.20 24.79 -4.16
CA GLU A 27 -10.53 26.14 -3.68
C GLU A 27 -10.70 26.15 -2.17
N ARG A 28 -11.33 25.13 -1.59
CA ARG A 28 -11.47 24.99 -0.12
C ARG A 28 -10.11 24.87 0.56
N LEU A 29 -9.20 24.08 0.01
CA LEU A 29 -7.83 23.98 0.53
C LEU A 29 -7.08 25.28 0.39
N LEU A 30 -7.17 25.94 -0.79
CA LEU A 30 -6.45 27.17 -1.09
C LEU A 30 -6.97 28.38 -0.28
N ALA A 31 -8.24 28.34 0.16
CA ALA A 31 -8.82 29.36 1.02
C ALA A 31 -8.34 29.31 2.47
N ALA A 32 -7.67 28.22 2.87
CA ALA A 32 -7.18 28.07 4.23
C ALA A 32 -5.85 28.80 4.46
N ASP A 33 -5.69 29.39 5.63
CA ASP A 33 -4.45 30.07 6.01
C ASP A 33 -3.25 29.12 5.96
N GLY A 34 -2.17 29.55 5.32
CA GLY A 34 -0.93 28.78 5.21
C GLY A 34 -0.91 27.78 4.05
N VAL A 35 -1.90 27.80 3.17
CA VAL A 35 -1.87 27.07 1.90
C VAL A 35 -1.63 28.06 0.75
N ASP A 36 -0.45 27.99 0.16
CA ASP A 36 -0.04 28.89 -0.93
C ASP A 36 -0.33 28.31 -2.32
N HIS A 37 -0.39 26.98 -2.43
CA HIS A 37 -0.63 26.28 -3.69
C HIS A 37 -1.33 24.94 -3.43
N VAL A 38 -2.16 24.53 -4.40
CA VAL A 38 -2.80 23.20 -4.42
C VAL A 38 -2.57 22.56 -5.78
N ASP A 39 -2.11 21.32 -5.78
CA ASP A 39 -2.10 20.43 -6.94
C ASP A 39 -3.21 19.39 -6.76
N ALA A 40 -4.03 19.22 -7.78
CA ALA A 40 -5.11 18.23 -7.76
C ALA A 40 -5.09 17.38 -9.03
N HIS A 41 -5.19 16.08 -8.87
CA HIS A 41 -5.31 15.18 -10.01
C HIS A 41 -6.33 14.07 -9.77
N LEU A 42 -6.87 13.56 -10.86
CA LEU A 42 -7.78 12.42 -10.88
C LEU A 42 -7.35 11.45 -11.97
N VAL A 43 -6.90 10.27 -11.57
CA VAL A 43 -6.69 9.14 -12.48
C VAL A 43 -7.95 8.30 -12.50
N GLN A 44 -8.46 8.00 -13.69
CA GLN A 44 -9.63 7.13 -13.92
C GLN A 44 -9.26 6.09 -14.96
N VAL A 45 -9.56 4.84 -14.66
CA VAL A 45 -9.29 3.72 -15.56
C VAL A 45 -10.54 2.86 -15.68
N LEU A 46 -11.03 2.68 -16.90
CA LEU A 46 -11.98 1.64 -17.25
C LEU A 46 -11.28 0.68 -18.21
N GLU A 47 -11.14 -0.56 -17.79
CA GLU A 47 -10.47 -1.60 -18.55
C GLU A 47 -11.47 -2.71 -18.90
N ASN A 48 -11.60 -3.01 -20.18
CA ASN A 48 -12.30 -4.18 -20.67
C ASN A 48 -11.29 -5.21 -21.17
N LYS A 49 -11.32 -6.39 -20.62
CA LYS A 49 -10.37 -7.46 -20.93
C LYS A 49 -11.10 -8.71 -21.44
N TYR A 50 -10.67 -9.19 -22.58
CA TYR A 50 -11.09 -10.46 -23.17
C TYR A 50 -9.91 -11.42 -23.19
N TYR A 51 -10.12 -12.65 -22.75
CA TYR A 51 -9.15 -13.73 -22.81
C TYR A 51 -9.79 -14.98 -23.41
N ALA A 52 -9.05 -15.67 -24.28
CA ALA A 52 -9.42 -16.98 -24.78
C ALA A 52 -8.16 -17.84 -25.01
N ASP A 53 -8.28 -19.13 -24.80
CA ASP A 53 -7.22 -20.10 -25.05
C ASP A 53 -7.70 -21.31 -25.87
N THR A 54 -6.76 -22.14 -26.31
CA THR A 54 -7.05 -23.35 -27.10
C THR A 54 -7.63 -24.49 -26.26
N ALA A 55 -7.63 -24.38 -24.92
CA ALA A 55 -8.31 -25.34 -24.03
C ALA A 55 -9.79 -25.04 -23.90
N GLY A 56 -10.28 -23.95 -24.51
CA GLY A 56 -11.67 -23.55 -24.52
C GLY A 56 -12.07 -22.59 -23.41
N THR A 57 -11.11 -22.05 -22.66
CA THR A 57 -11.39 -20.99 -21.67
C THR A 57 -11.71 -19.69 -22.38
N ILE A 58 -12.81 -19.05 -22.01
CA ILE A 58 -13.19 -17.71 -22.51
C ILE A 58 -13.63 -16.88 -21.30
N THR A 59 -13.00 -15.71 -21.11
CA THR A 59 -13.40 -14.75 -20.08
C THR A 59 -13.56 -13.35 -20.67
N THR A 60 -14.55 -12.62 -20.16
CA THR A 60 -14.74 -11.18 -20.41
C THR A 60 -14.86 -10.47 -19.08
N GLN A 61 -14.10 -9.42 -18.88
CA GLN A 61 -14.02 -8.73 -17.60
C GLN A 61 -13.97 -7.22 -17.80
N GLN A 62 -14.60 -6.49 -16.89
CA GLN A 62 -14.53 -5.02 -16.83
C GLN A 62 -14.08 -4.60 -15.43
N ARG A 63 -13.11 -3.69 -15.37
CA ARG A 63 -12.62 -3.07 -14.13
C ARG A 63 -12.72 -1.55 -14.22
N VAL A 64 -13.28 -0.95 -13.17
CA VAL A 64 -13.23 0.51 -12.96
C VAL A 64 -12.39 0.81 -11.72
N ARG A 65 -11.52 1.82 -11.83
CA ARG A 65 -10.62 2.24 -10.76
C ARG A 65 -10.43 3.74 -10.81
N VAL A 66 -10.32 4.37 -9.66
CA VAL A 66 -10.12 5.83 -9.53
C VAL A 66 -9.05 6.15 -8.50
N HIS A 67 -8.33 7.24 -8.72
CA HIS A 67 -7.39 7.81 -7.75
C HIS A 67 -7.47 9.33 -7.82
N PRO A 68 -8.32 9.97 -7.02
CA PRO A 68 -8.26 11.41 -6.78
C PRO A 68 -7.18 11.70 -5.72
N ALA A 69 -6.41 12.76 -5.90
CA ALA A 69 -5.47 13.21 -4.89
C ALA A 69 -5.31 14.73 -4.94
N PHE A 70 -5.16 15.33 -3.77
CA PHE A 70 -4.93 16.76 -3.58
C PHE A 70 -3.69 16.94 -2.73
N THR A 71 -2.79 17.83 -3.16
CA THR A 71 -1.58 18.18 -2.43
C THR A 71 -1.61 19.66 -2.10
N ALA A 72 -1.68 19.98 -0.82
CA ALA A 72 -1.54 21.35 -0.33
C ALA A 72 -0.07 21.67 -0.06
N VAL A 73 0.36 22.87 -0.44
CA VAL A 73 1.75 23.33 -0.29
C VAL A 73 1.75 24.64 0.48
N ASN A 74 2.62 24.71 1.49
CA ASN A 74 2.98 25.90 2.24
C ASN A 74 4.37 26.37 1.83
N VAL A 75 4.56 27.67 1.57
CA VAL A 75 5.82 28.28 1.15
C VAL A 75 6.29 29.29 2.20
N ASP A 76 7.34 28.95 2.93
CA ASP A 76 8.06 29.90 3.77
C ASP A 76 9.06 30.69 2.91
N ARG A 77 8.63 31.85 2.45
CA ARG A 77 9.46 32.75 1.59
C ARG A 77 10.65 33.33 2.34
N GLY A 78 10.56 33.45 3.67
CA GLY A 78 11.64 34.00 4.51
C GLY A 78 12.79 33.01 4.67
N ALA A 79 12.47 31.73 4.87
CA ALA A 79 13.46 30.65 4.98
C ALA A 79 13.82 30.03 3.62
N GLY A 80 13.09 30.31 2.54
CA GLY A 80 13.26 29.65 1.24
C GLY A 80 12.88 28.17 1.26
N LEU A 81 11.97 27.78 2.15
CA LEU A 81 11.53 26.40 2.35
C LEU A 81 10.07 26.22 1.90
N PHE A 82 9.72 25.01 1.58
CA PHE A 82 8.33 24.61 1.37
C PHE A 82 8.01 23.31 2.10
N SER A 83 6.79 23.18 2.53
CA SER A 83 6.21 21.94 3.08
C SER A 83 5.01 21.54 2.24
N SER A 84 4.79 20.28 2.06
CA SER A 84 3.65 19.77 1.32
C SER A 84 3.03 18.57 2.03
N MET A 85 1.72 18.44 1.89
CA MET A 85 0.96 17.32 2.43
C MET A 85 -0.13 16.93 1.43
N ARG A 86 -0.20 15.64 1.12
CA ARG A 86 -1.20 15.06 0.22
C ARG A 86 -2.32 14.44 1.03
N THR A 87 -3.52 14.40 0.45
CA THR A 87 -4.64 13.62 0.98
C THR A 87 -4.25 12.15 1.16
N LEU A 88 -4.82 11.50 2.17
CA LEU A 88 -4.56 10.09 2.51
C LEU A 88 -5.52 9.13 1.80
N ALA A 89 -6.54 9.64 1.13
CA ALA A 89 -7.49 8.88 0.35
C ALA A 89 -6.76 7.93 -0.61
N PRO A 90 -6.89 6.61 -0.45
CA PRO A 90 -6.20 5.65 -1.31
C PRO A 90 -6.84 5.57 -2.70
N PRO A 91 -6.10 5.10 -3.72
CA PRO A 91 -6.72 4.67 -4.97
C PRO A 91 -7.65 3.47 -4.72
N ALA A 92 -8.77 3.41 -5.42
CA ALA A 92 -9.81 2.41 -5.17
C ALA A 92 -10.39 1.81 -6.46
N GLY A 93 -10.83 0.55 -6.37
CA GLY A 93 -11.66 -0.12 -7.38
C GLY A 93 -13.12 0.33 -7.25
N ARG A 94 -13.37 1.62 -7.43
CA ARG A 94 -14.68 2.29 -7.37
C ARG A 94 -14.87 3.17 -8.60
N GLY A 95 -16.07 3.71 -8.77
CA GLY A 95 -16.38 4.71 -9.78
C GLY A 95 -16.39 6.13 -9.24
N TRP A 96 -17.17 7.00 -9.89
CA TRP A 96 -17.29 8.41 -9.52
C TRP A 96 -17.86 8.64 -8.13
N GLU A 97 -18.67 7.70 -7.62
CA GLU A 97 -19.21 7.74 -6.27
C GLU A 97 -18.15 7.96 -5.20
N TYR A 98 -16.90 7.53 -5.45
CA TYR A 98 -15.78 7.73 -4.53
C TYR A 98 -15.45 9.21 -4.34
N LEU A 99 -15.52 10.01 -5.41
CA LEU A 99 -15.23 11.44 -5.35
C LEU A 99 -16.36 12.28 -4.72
N VAL A 100 -17.56 11.71 -4.68
CA VAL A 100 -18.72 12.37 -4.07
C VAL A 100 -19.05 11.86 -2.66
N GLY A 101 -18.14 11.07 -2.07
CA GLY A 101 -18.14 10.73 -0.63
C GLY A 101 -18.46 9.29 -0.28
N THR A 102 -18.70 8.41 -1.26
CA THR A 102 -18.91 6.98 -0.96
C THR A 102 -17.56 6.28 -0.75
N GLY A 103 -17.30 5.88 0.48
CA GLY A 103 -16.06 5.15 0.85
C GLY A 103 -14.88 6.03 1.27
N TRP A 104 -15.03 7.36 1.23
CA TRP A 104 -14.08 8.32 1.79
C TRP A 104 -14.75 9.64 2.17
N ASP A 105 -14.42 10.17 3.33
CA ASP A 105 -14.92 11.46 3.81
C ASP A 105 -14.01 12.59 3.34
N TRP A 106 -14.23 13.07 2.11
CA TRP A 106 -13.49 14.18 1.52
C TRP A 106 -13.65 15.48 2.29
N ASP A 107 -14.84 15.72 2.86
CA ASP A 107 -15.13 16.97 3.57
C ASP A 107 -14.33 17.06 4.87
N ALA A 108 -14.24 15.97 5.62
CA ALA A 108 -13.42 15.89 6.81
C ALA A 108 -11.92 16.03 6.50
N GLU A 109 -11.42 15.29 5.49
CA GLU A 109 -10.00 15.33 5.15
C GLU A 109 -9.55 16.70 4.63
N ILE A 110 -10.32 17.33 3.74
CA ILE A 110 -10.03 18.67 3.20
C ILE A 110 -10.06 19.74 4.30
N ALA A 111 -10.93 19.59 5.30
CA ALA A 111 -11.00 20.52 6.43
C ALA A 111 -9.81 20.35 7.40
N GLU A 112 -9.31 19.14 7.61
CA GLU A 112 -8.23 18.85 8.55
C GLU A 112 -6.83 19.16 7.98
N LEU A 113 -6.60 18.89 6.70
CA LEU A 113 -5.29 18.90 6.05
C LEU A 113 -4.51 20.21 6.19
N PRO A 114 -5.11 21.43 6.06
CA PRO A 114 -4.38 22.68 6.23
C PRO A 114 -3.79 22.87 7.63
N GLY A 115 -4.55 22.49 8.67
CA GLY A 115 -4.08 22.53 10.07
C GLY A 115 -2.89 21.62 10.31
N LEU A 116 -2.94 20.41 9.79
CA LEU A 116 -1.86 19.43 9.86
C LEU A 116 -0.61 19.90 9.11
N LEU A 117 -0.77 20.50 7.92
CA LEU A 117 0.33 21.07 7.14
C LEU A 117 0.99 22.23 7.88
N ALA A 118 0.21 23.14 8.47
CA ALA A 118 0.71 24.28 9.21
C ALA A 118 1.47 23.86 10.48
N GLU A 119 1.02 22.82 11.17
CA GLU A 119 1.72 22.22 12.31
C GLU A 119 3.03 21.56 11.85
N HIS A 120 2.98 20.74 10.79
CA HIS A 120 4.14 20.07 10.22
C HIS A 120 5.25 21.06 9.79
N ALA A 121 4.87 22.17 9.15
CA ALA A 121 5.82 23.18 8.70
C ALA A 121 6.65 23.79 9.86
N LYS A 122 6.09 23.85 11.07
CA LYS A 122 6.71 24.39 12.29
C LYS A 122 7.27 23.31 13.21
N ALA A 123 7.05 22.04 12.91
CA ALA A 123 7.45 20.95 13.77
C ALA A 123 8.98 20.87 13.93
N PRO A 124 9.50 20.52 15.10
CA PRO A 124 10.92 20.25 15.28
C PRO A 124 11.34 18.98 14.52
N SER A 125 12.60 18.92 14.09
CA SER A 125 13.18 17.68 13.57
C SER A 125 13.23 16.61 14.66
N VAL A 126 13.07 15.34 14.25
CA VAL A 126 13.17 14.19 15.15
C VAL A 126 14.60 14.02 15.65
N GLU A 127 14.77 13.58 16.89
CA GLU A 127 16.05 13.05 17.40
C GLU A 127 16.19 11.59 16.93
N PRO A 128 17.32 11.21 16.30
CA PRO A 128 17.55 9.81 15.91
C PRO A 128 17.58 8.88 17.13
N GLY A 129 17.11 7.65 16.93
CA GLY A 129 17.13 6.65 18.02
C GLY A 129 16.09 5.55 17.82
N ASN A 130 15.94 4.70 18.82
CA ASN A 130 14.92 3.65 18.81
C ASN A 130 13.62 4.18 19.41
N TYR A 131 12.52 3.93 18.71
CA TYR A 131 11.18 4.35 19.09
C TYR A 131 10.20 3.20 18.90
N ASP A 132 9.16 3.20 19.73
CA ASP A 132 7.97 2.44 19.43
C ASP A 132 7.17 3.17 18.35
N LEU A 133 6.72 2.45 17.34
CA LEU A 133 5.98 3.04 16.23
C LEU A 133 4.55 2.50 16.20
N VAL A 134 3.57 3.39 16.26
CA VAL A 134 2.21 3.09 15.84
C VAL A 134 2.09 3.55 14.38
N ILE A 135 1.88 2.60 13.47
CA ILE A 135 1.84 2.92 12.04
C ILE A 135 0.41 2.77 11.52
N HIS A 136 -0.13 3.89 11.02
CA HIS A 136 -1.46 3.92 10.41
C HIS A 136 -1.45 3.19 9.05
N PRO A 137 -2.53 2.53 8.63
CA PRO A 137 -2.60 1.81 7.35
C PRO A 137 -2.24 2.65 6.14
N SER A 138 -2.51 3.96 6.15
CA SER A 138 -2.11 4.88 5.06
C SER A 138 -0.59 5.00 4.84
N ASN A 139 0.23 4.53 5.79
CA ASN A 139 1.67 4.41 5.62
C ASN A 139 2.08 2.93 5.48
N LEU A 140 1.55 2.05 6.32
CA LEU A 140 1.97 0.65 6.43
C LEU A 140 1.77 -0.15 5.13
N TRP A 141 0.77 0.21 4.31
CA TRP A 141 0.51 -0.43 3.02
C TRP A 141 1.74 -0.46 2.11
N LEU A 142 2.56 0.61 2.10
CA LEU A 142 3.76 0.69 1.27
C LEU A 142 4.86 -0.24 1.79
N THR A 143 5.01 -0.36 3.11
CA THR A 143 5.94 -1.31 3.73
C THR A 143 5.55 -2.75 3.39
N ILE A 144 4.25 -3.07 3.40
CA ILE A 144 3.74 -4.37 2.96
C ILE A 144 4.05 -4.60 1.47
N HIS A 145 3.80 -3.61 0.62
CA HIS A 145 4.07 -3.70 -0.82
C HIS A 145 5.50 -4.10 -1.11
N GLU A 146 6.45 -3.40 -0.50
CA GLU A 146 7.87 -3.56 -0.79
C GLU A 146 8.48 -4.78 -0.08
N SER A 147 8.19 -4.96 1.20
CA SER A 147 8.85 -5.97 2.03
C SER A 147 8.16 -7.34 2.05
N ILE A 148 6.89 -7.42 1.66
CA ILE A 148 6.14 -8.69 1.58
C ILE A 148 5.65 -8.93 0.16
N GLY A 149 4.91 -7.98 -0.41
CA GLY A 149 4.30 -8.13 -1.72
C GLY A 149 5.31 -8.56 -2.79
N HIS A 150 6.32 -7.73 -3.01
CA HIS A 150 7.38 -8.05 -3.96
C HIS A 150 8.28 -9.22 -3.53
N ALA A 151 8.56 -9.36 -2.24
CA ALA A 151 9.42 -10.43 -1.74
C ALA A 151 8.82 -11.83 -1.95
N THR A 152 7.51 -11.94 -2.02
CA THR A 152 6.79 -13.22 -2.16
C THR A 152 6.24 -13.49 -3.56
N GLU A 153 6.71 -12.78 -4.57
CA GLU A 153 6.56 -13.13 -5.98
C GLU A 153 7.58 -14.23 -6.30
N LEU A 154 7.14 -15.45 -6.62
CA LEU A 154 8.05 -16.60 -6.76
C LEU A 154 9.04 -16.44 -7.90
N ASP A 155 8.64 -15.89 -9.04
CA ASP A 155 9.54 -15.65 -10.16
C ASP A 155 10.67 -14.68 -9.79
N ARG A 156 10.39 -13.67 -8.95
CA ARG A 156 11.42 -12.79 -8.37
C ARG A 156 12.37 -13.57 -7.47
N ALA A 157 11.85 -14.40 -6.56
CA ALA A 157 12.67 -15.23 -5.66
C ALA A 157 13.58 -16.19 -6.45
N LEU A 158 13.13 -16.65 -7.60
CA LEU A 158 13.91 -17.49 -8.53
C LEU A 158 14.88 -16.69 -9.44
N GLY A 159 14.91 -15.36 -9.33
CA GLY A 159 15.86 -14.51 -10.06
C GLY A 159 15.43 -14.09 -11.47
N TYR A 160 14.16 -14.25 -11.86
CA TYR A 160 13.68 -13.85 -13.18
C TYR A 160 13.79 -12.33 -13.44
N GLU A 161 13.79 -11.54 -12.37
CA GLU A 161 13.96 -10.07 -12.43
C GLU A 161 15.35 -9.59 -11.99
N ALA A 162 16.31 -10.47 -11.77
CA ALA A 162 17.61 -10.14 -11.16
C ALA A 162 18.35 -9.00 -11.88
N ALA A 163 18.23 -8.91 -13.19
CA ALA A 163 18.88 -7.88 -14.01
C ALA A 163 18.14 -6.54 -14.03
N TYR A 164 16.88 -6.50 -13.56
CA TYR A 164 16.02 -5.31 -13.62
C TYR A 164 15.63 -4.77 -12.25
N ALA A 165 15.03 -5.60 -11.41
CA ALA A 165 14.43 -5.19 -10.15
C ALA A 165 14.88 -6.02 -8.94
N GLY A 166 15.90 -6.87 -9.12
CA GLY A 166 16.51 -7.66 -8.06
C GLY A 166 15.88 -9.04 -7.84
N THR A 167 16.09 -9.56 -6.65
CA THR A 167 15.68 -10.89 -6.22
C THR A 167 14.78 -10.81 -4.97
N SER A 168 14.75 -11.85 -4.16
CA SER A 168 14.10 -11.86 -2.86
C SER A 168 14.96 -12.60 -1.84
N PHE A 169 14.93 -12.13 -0.60
CA PHE A 169 15.48 -12.86 0.55
C PHE A 169 14.61 -14.07 0.92
N ALA A 170 13.30 -14.02 0.61
CA ALA A 170 12.36 -15.10 0.87
C ALA A 170 12.50 -16.19 -0.22
N THR A 171 13.58 -16.95 -0.15
CA THR A 171 13.93 -18.00 -1.11
C THR A 171 13.11 -19.27 -0.91
N LEU A 172 13.07 -20.13 -1.93
CA LEU A 172 12.21 -21.32 -1.94
C LEU A 172 12.53 -22.33 -0.83
N ASP A 173 13.79 -22.46 -0.45
CA ASP A 173 14.26 -23.31 0.66
C ASP A 173 13.81 -22.83 2.04
N LEU A 174 13.43 -21.56 2.16
CA LEU A 174 12.90 -20.97 3.39
C LEU A 174 11.38 -21.12 3.55
N LEU A 175 10.68 -21.61 2.52
CA LEU A 175 9.24 -21.84 2.60
C LEU A 175 8.90 -22.86 3.69
N GLY A 176 8.02 -22.50 4.61
CA GLY A 176 7.61 -23.30 5.75
C GLY A 176 8.59 -23.29 6.94
N THR A 177 9.73 -22.60 6.84
CA THR A 177 10.74 -22.54 7.91
C THR A 177 11.12 -21.14 8.34
N LEU A 178 10.94 -20.11 7.48
CA LEU A 178 11.25 -18.73 7.79
C LEU A 178 10.22 -18.13 8.75
N GLN A 179 10.66 -17.71 9.93
CA GLN A 179 9.91 -16.77 10.78
C GLN A 179 9.96 -15.38 10.14
N TYR A 180 8.93 -15.05 9.36
CA TYR A 180 8.84 -13.78 8.62
C TYR A 180 8.58 -12.61 9.55
N GLY A 181 7.71 -12.82 10.53
CA GLY A 181 7.31 -11.82 11.51
C GLY A 181 6.86 -12.44 12.83
N SER A 182 6.36 -11.64 13.73
CA SER A 182 5.85 -12.09 15.01
C SER A 182 4.64 -13.02 14.87
N ALA A 183 4.29 -13.76 15.91
CA ALA A 183 3.19 -14.72 15.90
C ALA A 183 1.79 -14.10 15.65
N VAL A 184 1.64 -12.78 15.80
CA VAL A 184 0.38 -12.08 15.50
C VAL A 184 0.25 -11.71 14.01
N MET A 185 1.31 -11.93 13.21
CA MET A 185 1.35 -11.57 11.80
C MET A 185 0.65 -12.62 10.93
N ASN A 186 -0.45 -12.24 10.30
CA ASN A 186 -1.11 -13.03 9.26
C ASN A 186 -1.24 -12.19 7.99
N VAL A 187 -0.75 -12.70 6.87
CA VAL A 187 -0.77 -12.01 5.58
C VAL A 187 -1.35 -12.90 4.52
N THR A 188 -2.31 -12.37 3.77
CA THR A 188 -2.91 -13.06 2.63
C THR A 188 -2.64 -12.33 1.32
N GLY A 189 -2.58 -13.08 0.22
CA GLY A 189 -2.80 -12.57 -1.12
C GLY A 189 -4.27 -12.80 -1.51
N ASP A 190 -4.96 -11.74 -1.93
CA ASP A 190 -6.38 -11.83 -2.26
C ASP A 190 -6.70 -11.00 -3.51
N ARG A 191 -7.20 -11.66 -4.54
CA ARG A 191 -7.68 -10.98 -5.76
C ARG A 191 -9.21 -10.95 -5.84
N THR A 192 -9.88 -11.18 -4.71
CA THR A 192 -11.35 -11.15 -4.59
C THR A 192 -11.84 -10.03 -3.65
N VAL A 193 -10.93 -9.39 -2.89
CA VAL A 193 -11.31 -8.32 -1.96
C VAL A 193 -12.00 -7.17 -2.68
N GLU A 194 -13.17 -6.77 -2.19
CA GLU A 194 -13.97 -5.73 -2.80
C GLU A 194 -13.20 -4.39 -2.84
N HIS A 195 -13.33 -3.65 -3.95
CA HIS A 195 -12.65 -2.39 -4.21
C HIS A 195 -11.11 -2.43 -4.27
N GLY A 196 -10.50 -3.62 -4.25
CA GLY A 196 -9.05 -3.77 -4.47
C GLY A 196 -8.66 -3.48 -5.92
N LEU A 197 -7.51 -2.84 -6.12
CA LEU A 197 -7.02 -2.48 -7.45
C LEU A 197 -6.59 -3.69 -8.30
N ALA A 198 -6.12 -4.78 -7.66
CA ALA A 198 -5.79 -6.04 -8.33
C ALA A 198 -6.95 -7.03 -8.34
N THR A 199 -8.13 -6.66 -7.84
CA THR A 199 -9.32 -7.52 -7.81
C THR A 199 -9.87 -7.73 -9.21
N ILE A 200 -10.11 -9.01 -9.53
CA ILE A 200 -10.58 -9.47 -10.84
C ILE A 200 -11.15 -10.88 -10.69
N GLY A 201 -12.04 -11.31 -11.59
CA GLY A 201 -12.64 -12.65 -11.52
C GLY A 201 -11.71 -13.77 -11.97
N TYR A 202 -10.92 -13.52 -13.02
CA TYR A 202 -9.98 -14.48 -13.61
C TYR A 202 -8.67 -13.78 -13.95
N ASP A 203 -7.55 -14.44 -13.73
CA ASP A 203 -6.24 -13.93 -14.18
C ASP A 203 -6.04 -14.06 -15.71
N ASP A 204 -4.93 -13.59 -16.21
CA ASP A 204 -4.64 -13.58 -17.66
C ASP A 204 -4.11 -14.93 -18.19
N GLU A 205 -4.25 -15.98 -17.43
CA GLU A 205 -4.17 -17.38 -17.83
C GLU A 205 -5.52 -18.10 -17.70
N GLY A 206 -6.62 -17.36 -17.42
CA GLY A 206 -7.96 -17.90 -17.23
C GLY A 206 -8.17 -18.67 -15.92
N VAL A 207 -7.31 -18.48 -14.93
CA VAL A 207 -7.45 -19.08 -13.60
C VAL A 207 -8.36 -18.21 -12.75
N ALA A 208 -9.39 -18.82 -12.15
CA ALA A 208 -10.25 -18.12 -11.19
C ALA A 208 -9.42 -17.60 -10.02
N THR A 209 -9.61 -16.33 -9.68
CA THR A 209 -8.89 -15.69 -8.58
C THR A 209 -9.38 -16.19 -7.23
N GLN A 210 -8.53 -16.12 -6.23
CA GLN A 210 -8.77 -16.66 -4.90
C GLN A 210 -8.00 -15.90 -3.83
N GLN A 211 -8.33 -16.18 -2.58
CA GLN A 211 -7.54 -15.81 -1.41
C GLN A 211 -6.63 -16.98 -1.01
N PHE A 212 -5.40 -16.65 -0.59
CA PHE A 212 -4.40 -17.63 -0.14
C PHE A 212 -3.48 -17.02 0.90
N ASP A 213 -2.92 -17.87 1.79
CA ASP A 213 -1.99 -17.40 2.82
C ASP A 213 -0.57 -17.23 2.26
N ILE A 214 0.07 -16.15 2.67
CA ILE A 214 1.50 -15.86 2.44
C ILE A 214 2.28 -16.04 3.74
N VAL A 215 1.78 -15.43 4.82
CA VAL A 215 2.30 -15.61 6.19
C VAL A 215 1.15 -16.03 7.08
N ARG A 216 1.37 -17.06 7.91
CA ARG A 216 0.43 -17.53 8.90
C ARG A 216 1.13 -17.66 10.24
N ASP A 217 0.58 -16.98 11.27
CA ASP A 217 1.17 -16.96 12.62
C ASP A 217 2.67 -16.62 12.60
N GLY A 218 3.05 -15.66 11.77
CA GLY A 218 4.42 -15.21 11.56
C GLY A 218 5.27 -16.11 10.65
N MET A 219 4.81 -17.30 10.27
CA MET A 219 5.56 -18.22 9.41
C MET A 219 5.30 -17.97 7.94
N PHE A 220 6.35 -17.98 7.12
CA PHE A 220 6.24 -17.90 5.66
C PHE A 220 5.70 -19.22 5.09
N VAL A 221 4.48 -19.22 4.54
CA VAL A 221 3.78 -20.46 4.12
C VAL A 221 3.39 -20.48 2.63
N GLY A 222 3.51 -19.37 1.90
CA GLY A 222 3.06 -19.35 0.51
C GLY A 222 3.64 -18.23 -0.34
N TYR A 223 3.64 -18.47 -1.65
CA TYR A 223 4.01 -17.51 -2.69
C TYR A 223 2.80 -17.12 -3.54
N GLN A 224 2.92 -16.00 -4.19
CA GLN A 224 2.07 -15.59 -5.30
C GLN A 224 2.50 -16.36 -6.56
N LEU A 225 1.55 -17.01 -7.24
CA LEU A 225 1.84 -18.01 -8.28
C LEU A 225 0.96 -17.81 -9.52
N ASN A 226 1.58 -17.82 -10.70
CA ASN A 226 0.92 -18.15 -11.95
C ASN A 226 1.04 -19.67 -12.25
N ARG A 227 0.52 -20.14 -13.37
CA ARG A 227 0.59 -21.56 -13.74
C ARG A 227 2.02 -22.08 -13.88
N GLN A 228 2.87 -21.31 -14.56
CA GLN A 228 4.27 -21.70 -14.80
C GLN A 228 5.02 -21.90 -13.48
N MET A 229 4.93 -20.91 -12.59
CA MET A 229 5.62 -20.94 -11.30
C MET A 229 5.10 -22.09 -10.42
N ALA A 230 3.79 -22.28 -10.38
CA ALA A 230 3.16 -23.35 -9.61
C ALA A 230 3.57 -24.75 -10.08
N GLN A 231 3.49 -25.01 -11.38
CA GLN A 231 3.80 -26.31 -11.96
C GLN A 231 5.28 -26.67 -11.91
N ALA A 232 6.15 -25.72 -12.28
CA ALA A 232 7.60 -25.95 -12.31
C ALA A 232 8.18 -26.27 -10.91
N ASN A 233 7.56 -25.77 -9.86
CA ASN A 233 8.03 -25.92 -8.48
C ASN A 233 7.13 -26.81 -7.60
N ASN A 234 6.09 -27.42 -8.20
CA ASN A 234 5.10 -28.26 -7.48
C ASN A 234 4.48 -27.54 -6.26
N LEU A 235 4.19 -26.24 -6.41
CA LEU A 235 3.59 -25.41 -5.37
C LEU A 235 2.10 -25.17 -5.65
N GLY A 236 1.33 -24.83 -4.63
CA GLY A 236 -0.07 -24.45 -4.76
C GLY A 236 -0.52 -23.46 -3.71
N GLY A 237 -1.49 -22.60 -4.07
CA GLY A 237 -1.99 -21.53 -3.20
C GLY A 237 -2.60 -22.01 -1.89
N ASN A 238 -3.18 -23.22 -1.83
CA ASN A 238 -3.83 -23.80 -0.66
C ASN A 238 -3.33 -25.23 -0.37
N GLY A 239 -2.03 -25.47 -0.52
CA GLY A 239 -1.40 -26.77 -0.24
C GLY A 239 -1.64 -27.83 -1.33
N GLN A 240 -2.15 -27.47 -2.50
CA GLN A 240 -2.33 -28.37 -3.64
C GLN A 240 -1.22 -28.11 -4.66
N GLY A 241 -0.21 -28.95 -4.68
CA GLY A 241 0.95 -28.83 -5.56
C GLY A 241 0.60 -28.60 -7.04
N GLY A 242 1.36 -27.75 -7.72
CA GLY A 242 1.24 -27.48 -9.14
C GLY A 242 0.05 -26.60 -9.57
N ARG A 243 -0.66 -25.94 -8.66
CA ARG A 243 -1.83 -25.09 -8.99
C ARG A 243 -1.57 -23.62 -8.75
N SER A 244 -1.81 -22.80 -9.78
CA SER A 244 -1.82 -21.35 -9.70
C SER A 244 -2.83 -20.83 -8.68
N ASN A 245 -2.50 -19.71 -8.03
CA ASN A 245 -3.45 -18.98 -7.17
C ASN A 245 -4.03 -17.72 -7.86
N GLY A 246 -3.96 -17.68 -9.20
CA GLY A 246 -4.61 -16.64 -10.00
C GLY A 246 -3.79 -15.35 -10.07
N CYS A 247 -2.46 -15.43 -10.10
CA CYS A 247 -1.59 -14.26 -10.10
C CYS A 247 -0.91 -13.96 -11.45
N ALA A 248 -1.45 -14.45 -12.57
CA ALA A 248 -0.98 -14.06 -13.90
C ALA A 248 -1.57 -12.73 -14.34
N PHE A 249 -0.76 -11.87 -14.97
CA PHE A 249 -1.20 -10.57 -15.47
C PHE A 249 -0.38 -10.13 -16.68
N ALA A 250 -1.07 -9.57 -17.67
CA ALA A 250 -0.49 -8.80 -18.76
C ALA A 250 -1.17 -7.42 -18.82
N ASP A 251 -0.40 -6.34 -18.92
CA ASP A 251 -0.92 -4.97 -18.99
C ASP A 251 -1.43 -4.59 -20.39
N SER A 252 -1.13 -5.42 -21.38
CA SER A 252 -1.60 -5.23 -22.78
C SER A 252 -1.71 -6.56 -23.52
N PRO A 253 -2.48 -6.62 -24.63
CA PRO A 253 -2.58 -7.82 -25.45
C PRO A 253 -1.28 -8.18 -26.19
N GLY A 254 -0.32 -7.26 -26.27
CA GLY A 254 0.99 -7.49 -26.87
C GLY A 254 2.04 -8.04 -25.91
N HIS A 255 1.73 -8.14 -24.62
CA HIS A 255 2.63 -8.65 -23.61
C HIS A 255 2.25 -10.05 -23.13
N ILE A 256 3.25 -10.84 -22.79
CA ILE A 256 3.03 -12.13 -22.14
C ILE A 256 2.52 -11.93 -20.72
N ALA A 257 1.66 -12.83 -20.26
CA ALA A 257 1.25 -12.85 -18.85
C ALA A 257 2.44 -13.27 -17.97
N LEU A 258 2.79 -12.41 -17.02
CA LEU A 258 3.80 -12.69 -15.99
C LEU A 258 3.11 -12.92 -14.65
N GLN A 259 3.82 -13.54 -13.70
CA GLN A 259 3.34 -13.58 -12.34
C GLN A 259 3.34 -12.16 -11.76
N ARG A 260 2.23 -11.74 -11.16
CA ARG A 260 2.05 -10.40 -10.60
C ARG A 260 1.42 -10.45 -9.22
N MET A 261 1.63 -9.36 -8.48
CA MET A 261 1.15 -9.19 -7.12
C MET A 261 -0.38 -9.22 -7.03
N ALA A 262 -0.90 -9.99 -6.09
CA ALA A 262 -2.28 -9.88 -5.61
C ALA A 262 -2.44 -8.65 -4.70
N ASN A 263 -3.65 -8.39 -4.18
CA ASN A 263 -3.79 -7.48 -3.06
C ASN A 263 -3.25 -8.19 -1.80
N VAL A 264 -1.97 -7.95 -1.51
CA VAL A 264 -1.28 -8.55 -0.37
C VAL A 264 -1.58 -7.74 0.87
N SER A 265 -2.21 -8.36 1.88
CA SER A 265 -2.80 -7.63 3.00
C SER A 265 -2.47 -8.27 4.34
N LEU A 266 -2.08 -7.44 5.31
CA LEU A 266 -2.00 -7.81 6.72
C LEU A 266 -3.42 -7.93 7.27
N GLN A 267 -3.73 -9.05 7.90
CA GLN A 267 -5.07 -9.31 8.44
C GLN A 267 -5.26 -8.64 9.79
N PRO A 268 -6.41 -8.01 10.05
CA PRO A 268 -6.71 -7.44 11.37
C PRO A 268 -6.91 -8.54 12.40
N ALA A 269 -6.57 -8.24 13.66
CA ALA A 269 -6.97 -9.09 14.77
C ALA A 269 -8.49 -8.98 14.99
N PRO A 270 -9.26 -10.08 15.09
CA PRO A 270 -10.73 -10.02 15.18
C PRO A 270 -11.25 -9.13 16.31
N ASP A 271 -10.62 -9.18 17.47
CA ASP A 271 -10.91 -8.36 18.66
C ASP A 271 -9.76 -7.38 18.94
N GLY A 272 -9.07 -6.92 17.90
CA GLY A 272 -7.90 -6.06 18.02
C GLY A 272 -8.24 -4.65 18.51
N PRO A 273 -7.27 -3.94 19.10
CA PRO A 273 -7.44 -2.60 19.66
C PRO A 273 -7.68 -1.55 18.56
N SER A 274 -8.29 -0.44 18.99
CA SER A 274 -8.38 0.79 18.19
C SER A 274 -7.02 1.48 18.05
N VAL A 275 -6.94 2.51 17.19
CA VAL A 275 -5.72 3.35 17.07
C VAL A 275 -5.38 4.02 18.40
N ASP A 276 -6.38 4.52 19.12
CA ASP A 276 -6.18 5.19 20.40
C ASP A 276 -5.66 4.23 21.48
N ASP A 277 -6.13 2.98 21.49
CA ASP A 277 -5.63 1.94 22.39
C ASP A 277 -4.18 1.57 22.07
N LEU A 278 -3.82 1.48 20.78
CA LEU A 278 -2.42 1.25 20.36
C LEU A 278 -1.51 2.39 20.83
N ILE A 279 -1.93 3.65 20.64
CA ILE A 279 -1.21 4.84 21.14
C ILE A 279 -1.12 4.81 22.68
N GLY A 280 -2.21 4.46 23.34
CA GLY A 280 -2.28 4.34 24.82
C GLY A 280 -1.28 3.35 25.42
N GLY A 281 -0.87 2.34 24.65
CA GLY A 281 0.13 1.33 25.02
C GLY A 281 1.60 1.76 24.84
N VAL A 282 1.88 3.01 24.45
CA VAL A 282 3.24 3.50 24.15
C VAL A 282 3.67 4.58 25.11
N GLU A 283 4.78 4.36 25.81
CA GLU A 283 5.37 5.36 26.72
C GLU A 283 6.10 6.46 25.94
N ARG A 284 6.94 6.07 24.97
CA ARG A 284 7.69 6.96 24.08
C ARG A 284 7.71 6.41 22.68
N GLY A 285 7.14 7.13 21.72
CA GLY A 285 7.03 6.63 20.37
C GLY A 285 6.66 7.70 19.35
N ILE A 286 6.34 7.23 18.14
CA ILE A 286 5.88 8.07 17.04
C ILE A 286 4.67 7.38 16.37
N PHE A 287 3.60 8.15 16.17
CA PHE A 287 2.48 7.76 15.34
C PHE A 287 2.72 8.28 13.91
N ILE A 288 2.66 7.39 12.92
CA ILE A 288 3.00 7.68 11.52
C ILE A 288 1.76 7.52 10.64
N LYS A 289 1.43 8.56 9.85
CA LYS A 289 0.35 8.54 8.85
C LYS A 289 0.87 8.98 7.47
N GLY A 290 0.29 8.41 6.42
CA GLY A 290 0.58 8.72 5.02
C GLY A 290 1.94 8.22 4.56
N ASP A 291 1.99 7.63 3.39
CA ASP A 291 3.22 7.27 2.69
C ASP A 291 3.86 8.50 2.01
N ARG A 292 5.18 8.48 1.83
CA ARG A 292 5.87 9.53 1.07
C ARG A 292 6.97 8.99 0.18
N SER A 293 8.10 8.60 0.75
CA SER A 293 9.24 8.07 0.01
C SER A 293 9.81 6.84 0.69
N TRP A 294 10.50 6.04 -0.09
CA TRP A 294 11.08 4.80 0.39
C TRP A 294 12.37 4.47 -0.35
N SER A 295 13.17 3.61 0.26
CA SER A 295 14.29 2.92 -0.33
C SER A 295 14.29 1.48 0.17
N ILE A 296 14.54 0.54 -0.71
CA ILE A 296 14.67 -0.87 -0.36
C ILE A 296 15.73 -1.50 -1.24
N ASP A 297 16.49 -2.46 -0.70
CA ASP A 297 17.53 -3.15 -1.44
C ASP A 297 16.97 -4.12 -2.50
N MET A 298 17.85 -4.60 -3.35
CA MET A 298 17.49 -5.50 -4.46
C MET A 298 16.99 -6.87 -4.00
N GLN A 299 17.18 -7.23 -2.73
CA GLN A 299 16.70 -8.49 -2.13
C GLN A 299 15.41 -8.31 -1.35
N ARG A 300 14.89 -7.09 -1.23
CA ARG A 300 13.71 -6.74 -0.41
C ARG A 300 13.93 -7.00 1.08
N PHE A 301 15.17 -6.89 1.54
CA PHE A 301 15.56 -7.22 2.90
C PHE A 301 15.86 -6.00 3.76
N ASN A 302 16.62 -5.02 3.26
CA ASN A 302 16.91 -3.78 3.98
C ASN A 302 16.10 -2.63 3.41
N PHE A 303 15.40 -1.90 4.25
CA PHE A 303 14.55 -0.80 3.82
C PHE A 303 14.63 0.44 4.71
N GLN A 304 14.19 1.56 4.13
CA GLN A 304 13.92 2.82 4.81
C GLN A 304 12.63 3.40 4.25
N PHE A 305 11.70 3.78 5.12
CA PHE A 305 10.44 4.42 4.75
C PHE A 305 10.25 5.75 5.47
N THR A 306 9.55 6.67 4.83
CA THR A 306 9.12 7.94 5.41
C THR A 306 7.60 8.05 5.38
N GLY A 307 7.06 9.13 5.89
CA GLY A 307 5.63 9.41 5.90
C GLY A 307 5.32 10.88 5.67
N GLN A 308 4.05 11.24 5.84
CA GLN A 308 3.58 12.61 5.70
C GLN A 308 3.34 13.30 7.05
N GLN A 309 2.85 12.57 8.03
CA GLN A 309 2.49 13.07 9.36
C GLN A 309 3.17 12.20 10.42
N PHE A 310 3.85 12.83 11.35
CA PHE A 310 4.55 12.14 12.43
C PHE A 310 4.20 12.83 13.74
N HIS A 311 3.41 12.17 14.58
CA HIS A 311 3.05 12.70 15.88
C HIS A 311 3.85 11.98 16.96
N ARG A 312 4.49 12.75 17.87
CA ARG A 312 5.16 12.21 19.03
C ARG A 312 4.15 11.58 19.98
N ILE A 313 4.46 10.41 20.51
CA ILE A 313 3.71 9.76 21.58
C ILE A 313 4.52 9.87 22.87
N GLU A 314 3.91 10.43 23.91
CA GLU A 314 4.48 10.51 25.26
C GLU A 314 3.43 10.06 26.28
N ASN A 315 3.74 9.00 27.05
CA ASN A 315 2.85 8.44 28.06
C ASN A 315 1.42 8.16 27.54
N GLY A 316 1.34 7.50 26.36
CA GLY A 316 0.08 7.09 25.75
C GLY A 316 -0.72 8.21 25.08
N ARG A 317 -0.11 9.37 24.78
CA ARG A 317 -0.81 10.53 24.19
C ARG A 317 0.01 11.17 23.08
N LEU A 318 -0.69 11.69 22.05
CA LEU A 318 -0.07 12.53 21.04
C LEU A 318 0.26 13.91 21.61
N THR A 319 1.51 14.37 21.38
CA THR A 319 2.03 15.64 21.98
C THR A 319 2.52 16.64 20.93
N GLY A 320 2.15 16.48 19.68
CA GLY A 320 2.49 17.35 18.55
C GLY A 320 3.33 16.67 17.50
N GLN A 321 3.47 17.32 16.34
CA GLN A 321 4.22 16.76 15.23
C GLN A 321 5.73 16.90 15.39
N VAL A 322 6.44 15.96 14.78
CA VAL A 322 7.87 16.01 14.45
C VAL A 322 8.03 15.86 12.95
N ARG A 323 9.17 16.25 12.41
CA ARG A 323 9.48 16.11 10.98
C ARG A 323 10.83 15.43 10.76
N ASP A 324 11.18 15.25 9.48
CA ASP A 324 12.44 14.64 9.04
C ASP A 324 12.61 13.19 9.49
N VAL A 325 11.51 12.48 9.68
CA VAL A 325 11.47 11.10 10.17
C VAL A 325 11.62 10.11 9.02
N ALA A 326 12.51 9.14 9.20
CA ALA A 326 12.50 7.88 8.46
C ALA A 326 12.69 6.72 9.44
N TYR A 327 12.01 5.61 9.22
CA TYR A 327 12.28 4.38 9.96
C TYR A 327 13.00 3.38 9.05
N GLN A 328 13.95 2.65 9.65
CA GLN A 328 14.84 1.74 8.94
C GLN A 328 14.94 0.42 9.69
N ALA A 329 14.91 -0.69 8.96
CA ALA A 329 15.10 -2.02 9.52
C ALA A 329 15.45 -3.03 8.42
N THR A 330 15.81 -4.26 8.83
CA THR A 330 15.66 -5.42 7.96
C THR A 330 14.19 -5.90 7.99
N THR A 331 13.75 -6.53 6.91
CA THR A 331 12.35 -6.97 6.78
C THR A 331 11.92 -7.89 7.93
N THR A 332 12.73 -8.89 8.25
CA THR A 332 12.37 -9.85 9.31
C THR A 332 12.44 -9.23 10.70
N GLU A 333 13.43 -8.37 10.99
CA GLU A 333 13.50 -7.68 12.28
C GLU A 333 12.29 -6.77 12.48
N PHE A 334 11.91 -6.00 11.45
CA PHE A 334 10.75 -5.12 11.52
C PHE A 334 9.46 -5.90 11.81
N TRP A 335 9.16 -6.91 11.00
CA TRP A 335 7.92 -7.69 11.17
C TRP A 335 7.90 -8.51 12.46
N ASN A 336 9.07 -8.94 12.97
CA ASN A 336 9.17 -9.58 14.30
C ASN A 336 9.02 -8.59 15.47
N SER A 337 9.26 -7.30 15.26
CA SER A 337 9.03 -6.26 16.27
C SER A 337 7.55 -5.86 16.40
N MET A 338 6.68 -6.36 15.53
CA MET A 338 5.23 -6.12 15.59
C MET A 338 4.63 -6.82 16.80
N GLU A 339 4.25 -6.05 17.81
CA GLU A 339 3.68 -6.56 19.07
C GLU A 339 2.18 -6.73 18.99
N THR A 340 1.50 -5.76 18.36
CA THR A 340 0.04 -5.69 18.35
C THR A 340 -0.48 -5.27 16.99
N VAL A 341 -1.51 -5.96 16.54
CA VAL A 341 -2.26 -5.67 15.32
C VAL A 341 -3.63 -5.13 15.70
N GLY A 342 -4.03 -4.03 15.10
CA GLY A 342 -5.31 -3.38 15.32
C GLY A 342 -6.50 -4.20 14.85
N GLY A 343 -7.68 -3.81 15.31
CA GLY A 343 -8.95 -4.42 14.94
C GLY A 343 -9.44 -4.04 13.54
N PRO A 344 -10.54 -4.68 13.08
CA PRO A 344 -11.14 -4.41 11.78
C PRO A 344 -11.51 -2.95 11.54
N ASP A 345 -11.88 -2.21 12.57
CA ASP A 345 -12.24 -0.79 12.50
C ASP A 345 -11.06 0.12 12.14
N THR A 346 -9.83 -0.38 12.28
CA THR A 346 -8.62 0.35 11.87
C THR A 346 -8.13 0.00 10.48
N TYR A 347 -8.81 -0.93 9.79
CA TYR A 347 -8.38 -1.45 8.49
C TYR A 347 -8.65 -0.47 7.36
N LEU A 348 -7.65 -0.26 6.51
CA LEU A 348 -7.73 0.53 5.28
C LEU A 348 -7.08 -0.23 4.13
N LEU A 349 -7.69 -0.16 2.95
CA LEU A 349 -7.15 -0.73 1.71
C LEU A 349 -6.35 0.34 0.95
N GLY A 350 -5.05 0.42 1.21
CA GLY A 350 -4.12 1.30 0.49
C GLY A 350 -3.70 0.73 -0.86
N GLY A 351 -2.86 1.43 -1.61
CA GLY A 351 -2.34 0.90 -2.88
C GLY A 351 -1.74 1.92 -3.83
N ALA A 352 -1.34 1.43 -5.01
CA ALA A 352 -0.78 2.24 -6.09
C ALA A 352 -1.22 1.73 -7.46
N PHE A 353 -1.29 2.67 -8.45
CA PHE A 353 -1.62 2.36 -9.85
C PHE A 353 -0.43 1.85 -10.66
N ASN A 354 0.80 2.12 -10.22
CA ASN A 354 2.02 2.06 -11.02
C ASN A 354 3.06 1.07 -10.50
N CYS A 355 2.63 -0.06 -9.92
CA CYS A 355 3.57 -1.11 -9.52
C CYS A 355 4.23 -1.73 -10.76
N GLY A 356 5.55 -1.52 -10.89
CA GLY A 356 6.33 -2.00 -12.03
C GLY A 356 6.83 -3.43 -11.86
N LYS A 357 7.05 -4.11 -12.97
CA LYS A 357 7.74 -5.40 -13.09
C LYS A 357 8.51 -5.46 -14.42
N GLY A 358 9.58 -6.20 -14.46
CA GLY A 358 10.37 -6.43 -15.69
C GLY A 358 11.10 -7.76 -15.62
N GLN A 359 11.54 -8.30 -16.71
CA GLN A 359 11.42 -7.94 -18.12
C GLN A 359 10.54 -8.96 -18.83
N PRO A 360 9.66 -8.56 -19.74
CA PRO A 360 9.43 -7.20 -20.24
C PRO A 360 8.79 -6.29 -19.21
N GLY A 361 9.00 -4.96 -19.35
CA GLY A 361 8.42 -3.96 -18.46
C GLY A 361 6.90 -3.95 -18.52
N GLN A 362 6.23 -4.08 -17.38
CA GLN A 362 4.77 -4.03 -17.23
C GLN A 362 4.38 -3.23 -15.99
N ILE A 363 3.21 -2.63 -16.01
CA ILE A 363 2.64 -1.86 -14.89
C ILE A 363 1.30 -2.47 -14.48
N ALA A 364 1.12 -2.71 -13.18
CA ALA A 364 -0.14 -3.17 -12.62
C ALA A 364 -0.57 -2.31 -11.44
N ALA A 365 -1.86 -2.06 -11.33
CA ALA A 365 -2.44 -1.48 -10.15
C ALA A 365 -2.65 -2.56 -9.08
N VAL A 366 -2.33 -2.24 -7.82
CA VAL A 366 -2.36 -3.20 -6.70
C VAL A 366 -2.78 -2.49 -5.41
N SER A 367 -3.56 -3.19 -4.58
CA SER A 367 -3.91 -2.73 -3.23
C SER A 367 -3.23 -3.56 -2.15
N HIS A 368 -3.07 -2.94 -0.99
CA HIS A 368 -2.58 -3.57 0.23
C HIS A 368 -3.43 -3.11 1.40
N GLY A 369 -4.23 -4.02 1.92
CA GLY A 369 -5.01 -3.74 3.11
C GLY A 369 -4.22 -4.01 4.37
N CYS A 370 -4.42 -3.19 5.38
CA CYS A 370 -3.89 -3.46 6.71
C CYS A 370 -4.65 -2.68 7.78
N PRO A 371 -4.69 -3.17 9.01
CA PRO A 371 -5.04 -2.39 10.19
C PRO A 371 -3.85 -1.53 10.62
N ALA A 372 -4.06 -0.62 11.57
CA ALA A 372 -2.97 0.00 12.30
C ALA A 372 -2.20 -1.07 13.11
N ALA A 373 -0.91 -0.86 13.32
CA ALA A 373 -0.10 -1.81 14.09
C ALA A 373 0.97 -1.11 14.93
N LEU A 374 1.33 -1.76 16.04
CA LEU A 374 2.37 -1.31 16.98
C LEU A 374 3.64 -2.15 16.79
N PHE A 375 4.74 -1.46 16.57
CA PHE A 375 6.09 -2.02 16.42
C PHE A 375 6.98 -1.49 17.53
N ARG A 376 7.79 -2.35 18.17
CA ARG A 376 8.66 -1.97 19.28
C ARG A 376 10.10 -1.73 18.87
N GLY A 377 10.69 -0.67 19.39
CA GLY A 377 12.13 -0.43 19.33
C GLY A 377 12.70 -0.25 17.93
N VAL A 378 11.94 0.30 16.98
CA VAL A 378 12.36 0.50 15.58
C VAL A 378 13.34 1.66 15.47
N ASN A 379 14.40 1.48 14.67
CA ASN A 379 15.39 2.53 14.41
C ASN A 379 14.79 3.68 13.59
N VAL A 380 14.84 4.88 14.13
CA VAL A 380 14.39 6.13 13.50
C VAL A 380 15.59 7.00 13.19
N LEU A 381 15.66 7.48 11.96
CA LEU A 381 16.69 8.38 11.43
C LEU A 381 16.14 9.79 11.29
N ASN A 382 17.04 10.78 11.34
CA ASN A 382 16.75 12.16 10.94
C ASN A 382 17.25 12.38 9.51
N THR A 383 16.34 12.51 8.55
CA THR A 383 16.67 12.58 7.11
C THR A 383 17.48 13.81 6.71
N VAL A 384 17.46 14.88 7.51
CA VAL A 384 18.27 16.09 7.27
C VAL A 384 19.68 15.92 7.82
N ALA A 385 19.82 15.35 9.02
CA ALA A 385 21.12 15.10 9.63
C ALA A 385 21.95 14.06 8.84
N GLU A 386 21.29 13.13 8.15
CA GLU A 386 21.94 12.09 7.32
C GLU A 386 22.42 12.62 5.95
N ARG A 387 21.91 13.74 5.45
CA ARG A 387 22.31 14.32 4.15
C ARG A 387 23.73 14.86 4.10
N GLY A 388 24.39 15.00 5.22
CA GLY A 388 25.74 15.54 5.34
C GLY A 388 26.84 14.51 5.69
N ARG A 389 26.50 13.21 5.67
CA ARG A 389 27.42 12.12 5.99
C ARG A 389 27.80 11.29 4.80
#